data_546fbab05051f7a442ed1134d02c46e2
#
_entry.id   546fbab05051f7a442ed1134d02c46e2
#
_cell.length_a   1.000
_cell.length_b   1.000
_cell.length_c   1.000
_cell.angle_alpha   90.00
_cell.angle_beta   90.00
_cell.angle_gamma   90.00
#
_symmetry.space_group_name_H-M   'P 1'
#
loop_
_entity.id
_entity.type
_entity.pdbx_description
1 polymer ?
#
loop_
_entity_poly.entity_id
_entity_poly.type
_entity_poly.pdbx_seq_one_letter_code
_entity_poly.pdbx_strand_id
1 'polypeptide(L)'
;MSSTYGEMIRLSIFGQSHGAAIGMTLDGVPAGLPVDLEKLQEFLNRRAPGQNDWSTPRREEDRPEFLSGILNGFTTGAPIAAIIRNTNTRSGDYNNLKNCPRPGHADYTAQVKYGGFQDAAGGGHFSGRLTAPLCIAGGLCKQWLENEDVRIGAHIQWLHGLNDTFFDRMAPQLDAIPSDFPVISEYKAARMREIIAQARAEGDSVGGINECAAVGLPAGLGEPMFGGMESRIARIVYGIPAVKAVDFGIGPSVANIPGSENNDEFTIVNGEIKTKTNNCGGILGGITNGMPLIFSAAIKPTPSISKPQQTVNLETGEITTLQIKGRHDPCIVPRAVPVIEAAAAIAIFDAWLEYKARR
;
A
#
# COMPACT_ATOMS: atom_id res chain seq x y z
N MET A 1 -13.93 -5.30 15.26
CA MET A 1 -12.52 -5.21 14.79
C MET A 1 -12.53 -5.34 13.30
N SER A 2 -11.75 -4.55 12.57
CA SER A 2 -11.86 -4.54 11.13
C SER A 2 -10.50 -4.77 10.46
N SER A 3 -10.14 -6.04 10.33
CA SER A 3 -9.12 -6.48 9.37
C SER A 3 -9.80 -6.95 8.08
N THR A 4 -10.99 -6.38 7.78
CA THR A 4 -11.81 -6.66 6.61
C THR A 4 -12.08 -5.41 5.79
N TYR A 5 -12.13 -5.57 4.47
CA TYR A 5 -12.39 -4.51 3.51
C TYR A 5 -13.26 -5.03 2.35
N GLY A 6 -14.04 -4.15 1.72
CA GLY A 6 -14.81 -4.37 0.49
C GLY A 6 -16.32 -4.43 0.72
N GLU A 7 -17.08 -4.25 -0.34
CA GLU A 7 -18.54 -4.29 -0.39
C GLU A 7 -19.02 -5.47 -1.24
N MET A 8 -18.56 -5.59 -2.48
CA MET A 8 -18.82 -6.74 -3.37
C MET A 8 -17.88 -7.89 -3.05
N ILE A 9 -16.60 -7.60 -2.87
CA ILE A 9 -15.63 -8.56 -2.34
C ILE A 9 -15.48 -8.36 -0.84
N ARG A 10 -15.01 -9.39 -0.14
CA ARG A 10 -14.69 -9.36 1.30
C ARG A 10 -13.27 -9.85 1.51
N LEU A 11 -12.34 -8.92 1.56
CA LEU A 11 -10.96 -9.21 1.95
C LEU A 11 -10.86 -9.26 3.48
N SER A 12 -10.28 -10.33 4.03
CA SER A 12 -9.90 -10.40 5.43
C SER A 12 -8.42 -10.76 5.54
N ILE A 13 -7.65 -9.99 6.32
CA ILE A 13 -6.23 -10.22 6.57
C ILE A 13 -6.07 -10.72 7.99
N PHE A 14 -5.29 -11.80 8.17
CA PHE A 14 -5.06 -12.43 9.47
C PHE A 14 -3.59 -12.80 9.69
N GLY A 15 -3.27 -13.18 10.92
CA GLY A 15 -1.94 -13.58 11.35
C GLY A 15 -1.17 -12.46 12.04
N GLN A 16 0.07 -12.76 12.39
CA GLN A 16 0.97 -11.93 13.18
C GLN A 16 2.39 -12.06 12.65
N SER A 17 3.18 -11.01 12.78
CA SER A 17 4.54 -10.95 12.23
C SER A 17 5.45 -12.10 12.64
N HIS A 18 5.30 -12.60 13.89
CA HIS A 18 6.09 -13.68 14.47
C HIS A 18 5.23 -14.93 14.81
N GLY A 19 3.97 -14.96 14.39
CA GLY A 19 3.12 -16.15 14.43
C GLY A 19 3.53 -17.18 13.38
N ALA A 20 2.84 -18.30 13.33
CA ALA A 20 3.14 -19.41 12.39
C ALA A 20 3.01 -19.00 10.93
N ALA A 21 2.03 -18.16 10.61
CA ALA A 21 1.76 -17.65 9.27
C ALA A 21 1.02 -16.31 9.31
N ILE A 22 1.04 -15.63 8.18
CA ILE A 22 0.15 -14.52 7.84
C ILE A 22 -0.66 -14.95 6.62
N GLY A 23 -1.88 -14.40 6.45
CA GLY A 23 -2.70 -14.82 5.32
C GLY A 23 -3.86 -13.88 5.04
N MET A 24 -4.59 -14.22 4.00
CA MET A 24 -5.82 -13.54 3.62
C MET A 24 -6.91 -14.53 3.22
N THR A 25 -8.15 -14.09 3.33
CA THR A 25 -9.29 -14.63 2.59
C THR A 25 -9.89 -13.54 1.72
N LEU A 26 -10.25 -13.88 0.50
CA LEU A 26 -10.92 -12.98 -0.45
C LEU A 26 -12.19 -13.70 -0.95
N ASP A 27 -13.32 -13.28 -0.44
CA ASP A 27 -14.65 -13.80 -0.79
C ASP A 27 -15.37 -12.87 -1.77
N GLY A 28 -16.40 -13.35 -2.46
CA GLY A 28 -17.20 -12.59 -3.42
C GLY A 28 -16.56 -12.45 -4.80
N VAL A 29 -15.47 -13.16 -5.07
CA VAL A 29 -14.83 -13.17 -6.40
C VAL A 29 -15.62 -14.05 -7.36
N PRO A 30 -15.98 -13.56 -8.57
CA PRO A 30 -16.63 -14.36 -9.59
C PRO A 30 -15.81 -15.61 -9.97
N ALA A 31 -16.51 -16.72 -10.29
CA ALA A 31 -15.86 -17.92 -10.83
C ALA A 31 -15.36 -17.69 -12.26
N GLY A 32 -14.30 -18.42 -12.64
CA GLY A 32 -13.79 -18.44 -14.01
C GLY A 32 -12.81 -17.31 -14.36
N LEU A 33 -12.38 -16.50 -13.41
CA LEU A 33 -11.33 -15.51 -13.66
C LEU A 33 -9.96 -16.20 -13.71
N PRO A 34 -9.12 -15.89 -14.70
CA PRO A 34 -7.79 -16.51 -14.83
C PRO A 34 -6.86 -16.03 -13.70
N VAL A 35 -5.97 -16.91 -13.28
CA VAL A 35 -4.97 -16.64 -12.24
C VAL A 35 -3.60 -17.08 -12.74
N ASP A 36 -2.69 -16.12 -12.91
CA ASP A 36 -1.29 -16.33 -13.21
C ASP A 36 -0.48 -16.23 -11.92
N LEU A 37 -0.03 -17.37 -11.40
CA LEU A 37 0.72 -17.43 -10.14
C LEU A 37 2.17 -16.96 -10.30
N GLU A 38 2.76 -17.03 -11.47
CA GLU A 38 4.11 -16.53 -11.74
C GLU A 38 4.11 -15.01 -11.75
N LYS A 39 3.18 -14.41 -12.47
CA LYS A 39 2.97 -12.95 -12.47
C LYS A 39 2.65 -12.41 -11.07
N LEU A 40 1.85 -13.17 -10.30
CA LEU A 40 1.59 -12.82 -8.90
C LEU A 40 2.88 -12.84 -8.07
N GLN A 41 3.73 -13.87 -8.23
CA GLN A 41 4.99 -13.97 -7.50
C GLN A 41 5.96 -12.84 -7.87
N GLU A 42 6.06 -12.46 -9.14
CA GLU A 42 6.84 -11.30 -9.59
C GLU A 42 6.38 -10.01 -8.90
N PHE A 43 5.06 -9.81 -8.81
CA PHE A 43 4.50 -8.67 -8.07
C PHE A 43 4.85 -8.70 -6.59
N LEU A 44 4.75 -9.86 -5.93
CA LEU A 44 5.10 -10.04 -4.52
C LEU A 44 6.60 -9.81 -4.24
N ASN A 45 7.47 -10.19 -5.19
CA ASN A 45 8.91 -10.01 -5.08
C ASN A 45 9.29 -8.53 -4.96
N ARG A 46 8.57 -7.60 -5.61
CA ARG A 46 8.78 -6.15 -5.48
C ARG A 46 8.58 -5.65 -4.03
N ARG A 47 7.69 -6.31 -3.28
CA ARG A 47 7.42 -6.00 -1.87
C ARG A 47 8.35 -6.74 -0.92
N ALA A 48 8.81 -7.95 -1.26
CA ALA A 48 9.55 -8.85 -0.40
C ALA A 48 10.82 -8.20 0.18
N PRO A 49 11.19 -8.49 1.45
CA PRO A 49 12.40 -7.94 2.06
C PRO A 49 13.66 -8.62 1.54
N GLY A 50 14.79 -7.92 1.62
CA GLY A 50 16.12 -8.50 1.37
C GLY A 50 16.47 -8.76 -0.10
N GLN A 51 15.75 -8.13 -1.02
CA GLN A 51 15.99 -8.26 -2.47
C GLN A 51 17.09 -7.30 -2.97
N ASN A 52 17.47 -6.30 -2.17
CA ASN A 52 18.39 -5.24 -2.59
C ASN A 52 19.08 -4.57 -1.38
N ASP A 53 20.11 -3.76 -1.67
CA ASP A 53 20.99 -3.12 -0.67
C ASP A 53 20.31 -2.00 0.12
N TRP A 54 19.21 -1.42 -0.37
CA TRP A 54 18.47 -0.34 0.30
C TRP A 54 17.33 -0.83 1.22
N SER A 55 17.07 -2.14 1.25
CA SER A 55 16.07 -2.76 2.14
C SER A 55 16.71 -3.47 3.35
N THR A 56 15.89 -3.95 4.29
CA THR A 56 16.33 -4.77 5.41
C THR A 56 17.08 -6.02 4.94
N PRO A 57 18.12 -6.49 5.65
CA PRO A 57 18.82 -7.73 5.32
C PRO A 57 18.02 -9.02 5.66
N ARG A 58 16.80 -8.90 6.18
CA ARG A 58 15.89 -10.02 6.36
C ARG A 58 15.48 -10.54 4.99
N ARG A 59 15.55 -11.85 4.77
CA ARG A 59 15.11 -12.50 3.53
C ARG A 59 13.89 -13.35 3.81
N GLU A 60 12.82 -13.13 3.07
CA GLU A 60 11.60 -13.94 3.02
C GLU A 60 11.08 -13.91 1.57
N GLU A 61 10.74 -15.07 1.04
CA GLU A 61 10.33 -15.19 -0.37
C GLU A 61 8.91 -14.72 -0.62
N ASP A 62 8.11 -14.51 0.45
CA ASP A 62 6.69 -14.13 0.38
C ASP A 62 5.87 -15.02 -0.59
N ARG A 63 6.21 -16.32 -0.64
CA ARG A 63 5.56 -17.28 -1.52
C ARG A 63 4.21 -17.72 -0.92
N PRO A 64 3.09 -17.46 -1.59
CA PRO A 64 1.77 -17.84 -1.08
C PRO A 64 1.50 -19.34 -1.29
N GLU A 65 0.90 -19.96 -0.28
CA GLU A 65 0.28 -21.29 -0.33
C GLU A 65 -1.23 -21.07 -0.43
N PHE A 66 -1.83 -21.38 -1.58
CA PHE A 66 -3.26 -21.29 -1.78
C PHE A 66 -3.96 -22.53 -1.23
N LEU A 67 -4.94 -22.34 -0.37
CA LEU A 67 -5.67 -23.40 0.32
C LEU A 67 -7.06 -23.62 -0.27
N SER A 68 -7.61 -22.64 -0.96
CA SER A 68 -8.98 -22.64 -1.50
C SER A 68 -9.14 -21.60 -2.60
N GLY A 69 -10.19 -21.75 -3.40
CA GLY A 69 -10.70 -20.74 -4.32
C GLY A 69 -10.04 -20.72 -5.72
N ILE A 70 -8.99 -21.50 -5.94
CA ILE A 70 -8.32 -21.60 -7.26
C ILE A 70 -8.21 -23.07 -7.66
N LEU A 71 -8.57 -23.37 -8.89
CA LEU A 71 -8.44 -24.70 -9.50
C LEU A 71 -8.06 -24.56 -10.97
N ASN A 72 -7.01 -25.31 -11.40
CA ASN A 72 -6.52 -25.34 -12.79
C ASN A 72 -6.27 -23.93 -13.38
N GLY A 73 -5.75 -23.00 -12.59
CA GLY A 73 -5.46 -21.63 -13.04
C GLY A 73 -6.67 -20.69 -13.11
N PHE A 74 -7.82 -21.07 -12.53
CA PHE A 74 -9.03 -20.23 -12.51
C PHE A 74 -9.64 -20.14 -11.12
N THR A 75 -10.36 -19.04 -10.85
CA THR A 75 -11.17 -18.89 -9.66
C THR A 75 -12.39 -19.84 -9.71
N THR A 76 -12.78 -20.37 -8.55
CA THR A 76 -13.90 -21.34 -8.45
C THR A 76 -15.20 -20.72 -7.96
N GLY A 77 -15.18 -19.45 -7.50
CA GLY A 77 -16.31 -18.82 -6.82
C GLY A 77 -16.36 -19.14 -5.31
N ALA A 78 -15.58 -20.10 -4.82
CA ALA A 78 -15.36 -20.27 -3.38
C ALA A 78 -14.38 -19.20 -2.86
N PRO A 79 -14.42 -18.88 -1.56
CA PRO A 79 -13.45 -17.94 -0.98
C PRO A 79 -12.01 -18.34 -1.31
N ILE A 80 -11.22 -17.40 -1.82
CA ILE A 80 -9.80 -17.61 -2.05
C ILE A 80 -9.10 -17.45 -0.68
N ALA A 81 -8.43 -18.51 -0.24
CA ALA A 81 -7.64 -18.48 0.98
C ALA A 81 -6.17 -18.75 0.66
N ALA A 82 -5.28 -17.87 1.14
CA ALA A 82 -3.85 -18.02 0.98
C ALA A 82 -3.09 -17.67 2.25
N ILE A 83 -2.00 -18.39 2.52
CA ILE A 83 -1.10 -18.13 3.63
C ILE A 83 0.35 -17.98 3.15
N ILE A 84 1.13 -17.23 3.91
CA ILE A 84 2.59 -17.21 3.82
C ILE A 84 3.14 -17.65 5.18
N ARG A 85 3.93 -18.71 5.22
CA ARG A 85 4.55 -19.20 6.44
C ARG A 85 5.69 -18.27 6.87
N ASN A 86 5.77 -17.97 8.16
CA ASN A 86 6.86 -17.18 8.71
C ASN A 86 8.04 -18.11 9.05
N THR A 87 9.13 -18.02 8.29
CA THR A 87 10.29 -18.90 8.42
C THR A 87 11.47 -18.27 9.14
N ASN A 88 11.53 -16.94 9.22
CA ASN A 88 12.69 -16.19 9.77
C ASN A 88 12.27 -15.30 10.95
N THR A 89 11.73 -15.92 12.01
CA THR A 89 11.30 -15.22 13.22
C THR A 89 12.37 -15.32 14.32
N ARG A 90 12.73 -14.17 14.91
CA ARG A 90 13.64 -14.07 16.06
C ARG A 90 12.94 -13.35 17.20
N SER A 91 12.14 -14.08 17.96
CA SER A 91 11.30 -13.50 19.04
C SER A 91 12.11 -12.87 20.17
N GLY A 92 13.35 -13.33 20.41
CA GLY A 92 14.23 -12.81 21.47
C GLY A 92 14.67 -11.35 21.29
N ASP A 93 14.67 -10.83 20.06
CA ASP A 93 15.09 -9.46 19.75
C ASP A 93 14.12 -8.38 20.30
N TYR A 94 12.94 -8.79 20.81
CA TYR A 94 11.85 -7.89 21.22
C TYR A 94 11.52 -7.94 22.72
N ASN A 95 12.29 -8.69 23.54
CA ASN A 95 12.00 -8.83 24.98
C ASN A 95 12.06 -7.51 25.75
N ASN A 96 12.94 -6.58 25.33
CA ASN A 96 13.06 -5.26 25.92
C ASN A 96 11.94 -4.28 25.50
N LEU A 97 11.13 -4.64 24.48
CA LEU A 97 10.02 -3.81 24.00
C LEU A 97 8.69 -4.11 24.70
N LYS A 98 8.60 -5.19 25.47
CA LYS A 98 7.35 -5.61 26.12
C LYS A 98 6.79 -4.53 27.04
N ASN A 99 7.67 -3.89 27.82
CA ASN A 99 7.28 -2.87 28.79
C ASN A 99 7.68 -1.46 28.37
N CYS A 100 8.48 -1.29 27.30
CA CYS A 100 8.96 0.01 26.81
C CYS A 100 8.49 0.22 25.37
N PRO A 101 7.33 0.85 25.12
CA PRO A 101 6.77 1.01 23.79
C PRO A 101 7.66 1.90 22.92
N ARG A 102 7.80 1.52 21.65
CA ARG A 102 8.53 2.30 20.65
C ARG A 102 7.81 3.61 20.36
N PRO A 103 8.48 4.75 20.41
CA PRO A 103 7.92 6.01 19.94
C PRO A 103 7.43 5.88 18.49
N GLY A 104 6.23 6.39 18.20
CA GLY A 104 5.66 6.35 16.85
C GLY A 104 5.17 4.97 16.36
N HIS A 105 5.28 3.90 17.15
CA HIS A 105 4.71 2.59 16.85
C HIS A 105 3.37 2.36 17.57
N ALA A 106 2.64 1.30 17.20
CA ALA A 106 1.37 0.93 17.81
C ALA A 106 1.49 0.25 19.18
N ASP A 107 2.69 0.05 19.72
CA ASP A 107 2.93 -0.75 20.94
C ASP A 107 2.07 -0.27 22.13
N TYR A 108 2.09 1.04 22.42
CA TYR A 108 1.32 1.63 23.51
C TYR A 108 -0.20 1.56 23.25
N THR A 109 -0.63 1.96 22.06
CA THR A 109 -2.07 1.99 21.72
C THR A 109 -2.66 0.58 21.67
N ALA A 110 -1.89 -0.41 21.23
CA ALA A 110 -2.28 -1.81 21.27
C ALA A 110 -2.38 -2.33 22.71
N GLN A 111 -1.41 -1.99 23.57
CA GLN A 111 -1.44 -2.33 24.99
C GLN A 111 -2.72 -1.83 25.68
N VAL A 112 -3.06 -0.55 25.45
CA VAL A 112 -4.29 0.04 26.00
C VAL A 112 -5.54 -0.62 25.43
N LYS A 113 -5.59 -0.79 24.10
CA LYS A 113 -6.78 -1.31 23.43
C LYS A 113 -7.09 -2.75 23.79
N TYR A 114 -6.06 -3.59 23.91
CA TYR A 114 -6.21 -5.03 24.10
C TYR A 114 -5.85 -5.50 25.53
N GLY A 115 -5.62 -4.58 26.47
CA GLY A 115 -5.36 -4.91 27.87
C GLY A 115 -4.13 -5.79 28.08
N GLY A 116 -3.13 -5.71 27.18
CA GLY A 116 -1.91 -6.49 27.26
C GLY A 116 -1.97 -7.89 26.62
N PHE A 117 -3.10 -8.27 26.01
CA PHE A 117 -3.26 -9.57 25.35
C PHE A 117 -2.85 -9.58 23.87
N GLN A 118 -2.38 -8.44 23.33
CA GLN A 118 -1.84 -8.41 21.97
C GLN A 118 -0.51 -9.16 21.86
N ASP A 119 -0.25 -9.77 20.70
CA ASP A 119 1.11 -10.24 20.38
C ASP A 119 2.00 -9.03 20.06
N ALA A 120 2.96 -8.75 20.92
CA ALA A 120 3.91 -7.66 20.78
C ALA A 120 5.13 -8.03 19.92
N ALA A 121 5.37 -9.33 19.66
CA ALA A 121 6.54 -9.80 18.94
C ALA A 121 6.57 -9.26 17.50
N GLY A 122 7.64 -8.49 17.18
CA GLY A 122 7.80 -7.88 15.84
C GLY A 122 6.69 -6.90 15.42
N GLY A 123 5.86 -6.43 16.39
CA GLY A 123 4.70 -5.57 16.14
C GLY A 123 3.41 -6.34 15.83
N GLY A 124 3.43 -7.69 15.91
CA GLY A 124 2.24 -8.53 15.80
C GLY A 124 1.42 -8.27 14.55
N HIS A 125 0.13 -8.01 14.74
CA HIS A 125 -0.81 -7.67 13.65
C HIS A 125 -0.65 -6.24 13.11
N PHE A 126 0.09 -5.36 13.80
CA PHE A 126 0.38 -3.99 13.35
C PHE A 126 1.64 -3.89 12.48
N SER A 127 2.31 -5.00 12.25
CA SER A 127 3.54 -5.06 11.48
C SER A 127 3.31 -4.80 9.99
N GLY A 128 4.24 -4.10 9.33
CA GLY A 128 4.30 -4.00 7.86
C GLY A 128 4.35 -5.35 7.14
N ARG A 129 4.65 -6.46 7.86
CA ARG A 129 4.58 -7.84 7.34
C ARG A 129 3.19 -8.20 6.81
N LEU A 130 2.13 -7.65 7.42
CA LEU A 130 0.73 -7.90 7.05
C LEU A 130 0.34 -7.28 5.70
N THR A 131 1.23 -6.48 5.09
CA THR A 131 1.04 -6.01 3.71
C THR A 131 1.30 -7.09 2.65
N ALA A 132 1.97 -8.21 2.99
CA ALA A 132 2.16 -9.30 2.04
C ALA A 132 0.84 -9.99 1.67
N PRO A 133 -0.05 -10.38 2.61
CA PRO A 133 -1.40 -10.85 2.28
C PRO A 133 -2.24 -9.82 1.49
N LEU A 134 -2.10 -8.53 1.78
CA LEU A 134 -2.75 -7.47 0.99
C LEU A 134 -2.27 -7.49 -0.47
N CYS A 135 -0.96 -7.68 -0.68
CA CYS A 135 -0.38 -7.79 -2.03
C CYS A 135 -0.81 -9.07 -2.77
N ILE A 136 -1.10 -10.19 -2.06
CA ILE A 136 -1.69 -11.37 -2.71
C ILE A 136 -3.06 -11.00 -3.30
N ALA A 137 -3.96 -10.46 -2.50
CA ALA A 137 -5.29 -10.06 -2.96
C ALA A 137 -5.21 -8.99 -4.06
N GLY A 138 -4.39 -7.95 -3.86
CA GLY A 138 -4.24 -6.86 -4.82
C GLY A 138 -3.59 -7.28 -6.13
N GLY A 139 -2.61 -8.19 -6.09
CA GLY A 139 -1.99 -8.75 -7.30
C GLY A 139 -2.97 -9.56 -8.14
N LEU A 140 -3.88 -10.31 -7.52
CA LEU A 140 -4.98 -10.99 -8.20
C LEU A 140 -5.96 -9.97 -8.82
N CYS A 141 -6.42 -8.99 -8.04
CA CYS A 141 -7.32 -7.94 -8.54
C CYS A 141 -6.70 -7.16 -9.70
N LYS A 142 -5.38 -6.89 -9.64
CA LYS A 142 -4.64 -6.20 -10.71
C LYS A 142 -4.66 -6.99 -12.01
N GLN A 143 -4.44 -8.32 -11.97
CA GLN A 143 -4.51 -9.19 -13.15
C GLN A 143 -5.92 -9.18 -13.78
N TRP A 144 -6.96 -9.23 -12.97
CA TRP A 144 -8.35 -9.21 -13.48
C TRP A 144 -8.74 -7.86 -14.07
N LEU A 145 -8.26 -6.77 -13.50
CA LEU A 145 -8.43 -5.42 -14.05
C LEU A 145 -7.65 -5.22 -15.36
N GLU A 146 -6.46 -5.81 -15.48
CA GLU A 146 -5.69 -5.77 -16.74
C GLU A 146 -6.40 -6.50 -17.89
N ASN A 147 -7.18 -7.55 -17.61
CA ASN A 147 -8.03 -8.21 -18.62
C ASN A 147 -9.21 -7.32 -19.09
N GLU A 148 -9.48 -6.24 -18.38
CA GLU A 148 -10.48 -5.22 -18.71
C GLU A 148 -9.82 -3.92 -19.18
N ASP A 149 -8.56 -3.99 -19.66
CA ASP A 149 -7.73 -2.88 -20.13
C ASP A 149 -7.43 -1.79 -19.07
N VAL A 150 -7.60 -2.11 -17.78
CA VAL A 150 -7.28 -1.20 -16.69
C VAL A 150 -5.87 -1.51 -16.18
N ARG A 151 -4.96 -0.52 -16.25
CA ARG A 151 -3.58 -0.64 -15.80
C ARG A 151 -3.35 0.24 -14.57
N ILE A 152 -2.64 -0.29 -13.59
CA ILE A 152 -2.31 0.40 -12.33
C ILE A 152 -0.80 0.36 -12.13
N GLY A 153 -0.22 1.50 -11.79
CA GLY A 153 1.19 1.62 -11.45
C GLY A 153 1.42 2.70 -10.42
N ALA A 154 2.47 2.55 -9.62
CA ALA A 154 2.87 3.53 -8.63
C ALA A 154 4.39 3.69 -8.61
N HIS A 155 4.84 4.87 -8.20
CA HIS A 155 6.25 5.19 -8.06
C HIS A 155 6.51 6.04 -6.82
N ILE A 156 7.78 6.25 -6.50
CA ILE A 156 8.19 7.17 -5.43
C ILE A 156 8.18 8.60 -6.00
N GLN A 157 7.15 9.36 -5.63
CA GLN A 157 7.02 10.76 -6.03
C GLN A 157 7.98 11.67 -5.27
N TRP A 158 8.20 11.40 -3.97
CA TRP A 158 9.02 12.22 -3.10
C TRP A 158 9.66 11.38 -1.99
N LEU A 159 10.93 11.65 -1.70
CA LEU A 159 11.66 10.99 -0.63
C LEU A 159 12.55 12.01 0.09
N HIS A 160 12.26 12.27 1.37
CA HIS A 160 13.05 13.10 2.27
C HIS A 160 13.56 14.41 1.62
N GLY A 161 12.66 15.21 1.05
CA GLY A 161 12.98 16.51 0.44
C GLY A 161 13.36 16.48 -1.04
N LEU A 162 13.46 15.30 -1.67
CA LEU A 162 13.76 15.16 -3.09
C LEU A 162 12.56 14.65 -3.86
N ASN A 163 12.12 15.42 -4.86
CA ASN A 163 11.04 15.02 -5.77
C ASN A 163 11.59 14.21 -6.95
N ASP A 164 10.83 13.21 -7.38
CA ASP A 164 10.97 12.58 -8.70
C ASP A 164 10.23 13.38 -9.79
N THR A 165 10.13 12.83 -10.98
CA THR A 165 9.23 13.27 -12.03
C THR A 165 7.81 12.83 -11.67
N PHE A 166 6.89 13.78 -11.56
CA PHE A 166 5.47 13.48 -11.33
C PHE A 166 4.85 12.79 -12.56
N PHE A 167 3.80 12.03 -12.35
CA PHE A 167 3.00 11.54 -13.46
C PHE A 167 2.42 12.71 -14.25
N ASP A 168 2.43 12.58 -15.58
CA ASP A 168 1.55 13.37 -16.43
C ASP A 168 0.09 12.99 -16.10
N ARG A 169 -0.68 13.92 -15.58
CA ARG A 169 -2.05 13.65 -15.15
C ARG A 169 -2.98 13.26 -16.28
N MET A 170 -2.65 13.64 -17.52
CA MET A 170 -3.44 13.28 -18.71
C MET A 170 -3.01 11.94 -19.31
N ALA A 171 -1.73 11.58 -19.17
CA ALA A 171 -1.14 10.37 -19.73
C ALA A 171 -0.03 9.83 -18.79
N PRO A 172 -0.38 9.23 -17.64
CA PRO A 172 0.61 8.72 -16.69
C PRO A 172 1.54 7.71 -17.35
N GLN A 173 2.84 7.95 -17.22
CA GLN A 173 3.91 7.17 -17.87
C GLN A 173 4.24 5.89 -17.08
N LEU A 174 3.27 4.97 -16.95
CA LEU A 174 3.40 3.75 -16.16
C LEU A 174 4.55 2.86 -16.64
N ASP A 175 4.82 2.85 -17.94
CA ASP A 175 5.88 2.03 -18.54
C ASP A 175 7.30 2.57 -18.26
N ALA A 176 7.40 3.80 -17.75
CA ALA A 176 8.68 4.39 -17.36
C ALA A 176 9.11 4.03 -15.93
N ILE A 177 8.28 3.30 -15.18
CA ILE A 177 8.58 2.93 -13.79
C ILE A 177 9.50 1.72 -13.76
N PRO A 178 10.75 1.83 -13.24
CA PRO A 178 11.63 0.69 -13.10
C PRO A 178 11.12 -0.30 -12.05
N SER A 179 11.33 -1.60 -12.28
CA SER A 179 10.87 -2.66 -11.39
C SER A 179 11.70 -2.81 -10.10
N ASP A 180 13.00 -2.45 -10.15
CA ASP A 180 13.95 -2.60 -9.04
C ASP A 180 13.86 -1.46 -8.02
N PHE A 181 13.87 -0.20 -8.49
CA PHE A 181 13.72 0.98 -7.65
C PHE A 181 12.77 1.97 -8.34
N PRO A 182 11.50 2.04 -7.92
CA PRO A 182 10.42 2.68 -8.67
C PRO A 182 10.47 4.22 -8.61
N VAL A 183 11.49 4.80 -9.26
CA VAL A 183 11.72 6.23 -9.46
C VAL A 183 11.93 6.45 -10.96
N ILE A 184 11.17 7.33 -11.59
CA ILE A 184 11.15 7.53 -13.04
C ILE A 184 12.47 8.14 -13.53
N SER A 185 13.00 9.12 -12.82
CA SER A 185 14.28 9.76 -13.15
C SER A 185 15.45 8.98 -12.58
N GLU A 186 16.31 8.40 -13.44
CA GLU A 186 17.50 7.67 -13.01
C GLU A 186 18.45 8.52 -12.13
N TYR A 187 18.62 9.79 -12.48
CA TYR A 187 19.41 10.72 -11.67
C TYR A 187 18.83 10.89 -10.26
N LYS A 188 17.51 11.04 -10.15
CA LYS A 188 16.82 11.15 -8.85
C LYS A 188 16.88 9.83 -8.09
N ALA A 189 16.76 8.69 -8.77
CA ALA A 189 16.89 7.37 -8.17
C ALA A 189 18.23 7.17 -7.47
N ALA A 190 19.35 7.57 -8.12
CA ALA A 190 20.67 7.51 -7.52
C ALA A 190 20.77 8.36 -6.25
N ARG A 191 20.27 9.60 -6.29
CA ARG A 191 20.25 10.50 -5.12
C ARG A 191 19.37 9.99 -3.99
N MET A 192 18.21 9.41 -4.28
CA MET A 192 17.34 8.82 -3.27
C MET A 192 17.96 7.61 -2.60
N ARG A 193 18.70 6.77 -3.35
CA ARG A 193 19.49 5.65 -2.78
C ARG A 193 20.57 6.16 -1.83
N GLU A 194 21.26 7.27 -2.16
CA GLU A 194 22.25 7.89 -1.26
C GLU A 194 21.60 8.38 0.06
N ILE A 195 20.42 9.02 -0.02
CA ILE A 195 19.67 9.46 1.17
C ILE A 195 19.32 8.27 2.06
N ILE A 196 18.85 7.16 1.49
CA ILE A 196 18.54 5.94 2.23
C ILE A 196 19.80 5.34 2.87
N ALA A 197 20.92 5.30 2.14
CA ALA A 197 22.18 4.81 2.65
C ALA A 197 22.71 5.66 3.82
N GLN A 198 22.58 6.98 3.74
CA GLN A 198 22.94 7.90 4.82
C GLN A 198 22.06 7.65 6.05
N ALA A 199 20.74 7.57 5.90
CA ALA A 199 19.84 7.28 7.02
C ALA A 199 20.21 5.96 7.71
N ARG A 200 20.55 4.91 6.93
CA ARG A 200 21.05 3.64 7.46
C ARG A 200 22.33 3.82 8.27
N ALA A 201 23.32 4.54 7.73
CA ALA A 201 24.60 4.76 8.39
C ALA A 201 24.44 5.52 9.72
N GLU A 202 23.47 6.41 9.79
CA GLU A 202 23.12 7.17 11.00
C GLU A 202 22.25 6.39 12.01
N GLY A 203 21.82 5.18 11.67
CA GLY A 203 20.89 4.39 12.48
C GLY A 203 19.48 4.99 12.59
N ASP A 204 19.09 5.77 11.58
CA ASP A 204 17.82 6.49 11.46
C ASP A 204 16.96 5.95 10.32
N SER A 205 15.84 6.59 10.03
CA SER A 205 14.94 6.26 8.93
C SER A 205 14.36 7.50 8.27
N VAL A 206 13.96 7.38 7.00
CA VAL A 206 13.31 8.43 6.21
C VAL A 206 11.98 7.96 5.63
N GLY A 207 11.07 8.90 5.44
CA GLY A 207 9.77 8.72 4.82
C GLY A 207 9.71 9.35 3.43
N GLY A 208 8.53 9.25 2.82
CA GLY A 208 8.29 9.82 1.48
C GLY A 208 6.83 9.72 1.06
N ILE A 209 6.60 9.96 -0.21
CA ILE A 209 5.27 9.93 -0.84
C ILE A 209 5.35 9.02 -2.06
N ASN A 210 4.40 8.11 -2.17
CA ASN A 210 4.16 7.33 -3.38
C ASN A 210 2.98 7.91 -4.13
N GLU A 211 3.14 8.13 -5.45
CA GLU A 211 2.07 8.48 -6.37
C GLU A 211 1.62 7.23 -7.12
N CYS A 212 0.31 7.06 -7.27
CA CYS A 212 -0.32 5.94 -7.95
C CYS A 212 -1.29 6.43 -9.00
N ALA A 213 -1.27 5.79 -10.16
CA ALA A 213 -2.23 6.05 -11.23
C ALA A 213 -2.91 4.76 -11.69
N ALA A 214 -4.21 4.87 -12.01
CA ALA A 214 -4.98 3.85 -12.71
C ALA A 214 -5.50 4.45 -14.02
N VAL A 215 -5.20 3.80 -15.16
CA VAL A 215 -5.63 4.21 -16.49
C VAL A 215 -6.57 3.17 -17.09
N GLY A 216 -7.41 3.56 -18.05
CA GLY A 216 -8.37 2.66 -18.70
C GLY A 216 -9.71 2.54 -17.95
N LEU A 217 -9.91 3.31 -16.88
CA LEU A 217 -11.19 3.28 -16.14
C LEU A 217 -12.29 3.96 -16.96
N PRO A 218 -13.50 3.35 -17.08
CA PRO A 218 -14.65 4.03 -17.64
C PRO A 218 -15.15 5.13 -16.67
N ALA A 219 -15.92 6.07 -17.19
CA ALA A 219 -16.73 6.94 -16.35
C ALA A 219 -17.85 6.13 -15.67
N GLY A 220 -18.08 6.37 -14.37
CA GLY A 220 -19.22 5.78 -13.67
C GLY A 220 -18.90 4.79 -12.55
N LEU A 221 -17.60 4.53 -12.21
CA LEU A 221 -17.26 3.73 -11.02
C LEU A 221 -17.34 4.59 -9.76
N GLY A 222 -17.85 3.99 -8.69
CA GLY A 222 -18.03 4.67 -7.41
C GLY A 222 -19.44 5.23 -7.25
N GLU A 223 -19.68 5.84 -6.11
CA GLU A 223 -20.96 6.35 -5.69
C GLU A 223 -20.79 7.76 -5.10
N PRO A 224 -21.84 8.55 -4.99
CA PRO A 224 -21.75 9.83 -4.27
C PRO A 224 -21.47 9.62 -2.79
N MET A 225 -20.92 10.63 -2.14
CA MET A 225 -20.67 10.71 -0.72
C MET A 225 -19.74 9.57 -0.20
N PHE A 226 -20.25 8.67 0.67
CA PHE A 226 -19.43 7.72 1.42
C PHE A 226 -18.96 6.51 0.61
N GLY A 227 -19.66 6.19 -0.49
CA GLY A 227 -19.27 5.14 -1.44
C GLY A 227 -18.34 5.62 -2.55
N GLY A 228 -17.90 6.87 -2.53
CA GLY A 228 -17.03 7.46 -3.55
C GLY A 228 -15.69 6.78 -3.65
N MET A 229 -15.07 6.88 -4.85
CA MET A 229 -13.78 6.24 -5.13
C MET A 229 -12.69 6.76 -4.20
N GLU A 230 -12.70 8.08 -3.88
CA GLU A 230 -11.73 8.64 -2.92
C GLU A 230 -11.90 8.00 -1.55
N SER A 231 -13.14 7.82 -1.07
CA SER A 231 -13.42 7.20 0.22
C SER A 231 -13.00 5.73 0.24
N ARG A 232 -13.27 4.97 -0.83
CA ARG A 232 -12.90 3.56 -0.96
C ARG A 232 -11.38 3.39 -0.96
N ILE A 233 -10.67 4.17 -1.79
CA ILE A 233 -9.21 4.12 -1.89
C ILE A 233 -8.57 4.59 -0.58
N ALA A 234 -9.00 5.72 -0.02
CA ALA A 234 -8.45 6.23 1.23
C ALA A 234 -8.63 5.23 2.38
N ARG A 235 -9.80 4.58 2.50
CA ARG A 235 -10.09 3.60 3.55
C ARG A 235 -9.10 2.43 3.54
N ILE A 236 -8.78 1.86 2.37
CA ILE A 236 -7.84 0.73 2.29
C ILE A 236 -6.40 1.21 2.42
N VAL A 237 -6.03 2.37 1.84
CA VAL A 237 -4.68 2.92 1.89
C VAL A 237 -4.31 3.34 3.32
N TYR A 238 -5.22 3.94 4.11
CA TYR A 238 -4.99 4.19 5.53
C TYR A 238 -4.90 2.92 6.37
N GLY A 239 -5.37 1.77 5.87
CA GLY A 239 -5.14 0.46 6.48
C GLY A 239 -3.68 -0.02 6.36
N ILE A 240 -2.89 0.55 5.46
CA ILE A 240 -1.47 0.24 5.29
C ILE A 240 -0.68 0.87 6.44
N PRO A 241 0.14 0.09 7.19
CA PRO A 241 0.99 0.65 8.23
C PRO A 241 1.89 1.78 7.71
N ALA A 242 2.04 2.84 8.50
CA ALA A 242 2.84 4.03 8.26
C ALA A 242 2.23 5.07 7.29
N VAL A 243 1.12 4.82 6.61
CA VAL A 243 0.42 5.86 5.84
C VAL A 243 -0.12 6.93 6.78
N LYS A 244 0.07 8.21 6.41
CA LYS A 244 -0.32 9.38 7.22
C LYS A 244 -1.13 10.42 6.45
N ALA A 245 -1.10 10.39 5.12
CA ALA A 245 -1.96 11.20 4.26
C ALA A 245 -2.29 10.45 2.97
N VAL A 246 -3.44 10.78 2.40
CA VAL A 246 -3.87 10.38 1.05
C VAL A 246 -4.50 11.60 0.42
N ASP A 247 -4.10 11.94 -0.79
CA ASP A 247 -4.68 13.03 -1.58
C ASP A 247 -4.89 12.60 -3.03
N PHE A 248 -5.74 13.34 -3.75
CA PHE A 248 -6.16 13.03 -5.12
C PHE A 248 -5.88 14.21 -6.05
N GLY A 249 -5.51 13.92 -7.30
CA GLY A 249 -5.22 14.91 -8.31
C GLY A 249 -4.07 15.84 -7.91
N ILE A 250 -4.32 17.14 -7.85
CA ILE A 250 -3.31 18.12 -7.39
C ILE A 250 -3.21 18.23 -5.86
N GLY A 251 -4.00 17.42 -5.15
CA GLY A 251 -3.96 17.34 -3.68
C GLY A 251 -4.22 18.69 -3.00
N PRO A 252 -3.51 19.02 -1.90
CA PRO A 252 -3.71 20.26 -1.16
C PRO A 252 -3.49 21.55 -1.98
N SER A 253 -2.86 21.47 -3.15
CA SER A 253 -2.64 22.61 -4.04
C SER A 253 -3.94 23.24 -4.56
N VAL A 254 -5.06 22.49 -4.53
CA VAL A 254 -6.40 23.03 -4.89
C VAL A 254 -6.78 24.26 -4.07
N ALA A 255 -6.28 24.38 -2.84
CA ALA A 255 -6.57 25.50 -1.96
C ALA A 255 -5.89 26.82 -2.38
N ASN A 256 -4.92 26.76 -3.30
CA ASN A 256 -4.10 27.91 -3.71
C ASN A 256 -4.47 28.48 -5.07
N ILE A 257 -5.44 27.88 -5.79
CA ILE A 257 -5.83 28.28 -7.13
C ILE A 257 -7.32 28.60 -7.19
N PRO A 258 -7.75 29.55 -8.04
CA PRO A 258 -9.16 29.88 -8.22
C PRO A 258 -9.90 28.75 -8.96
N GLY A 259 -11.22 28.70 -8.79
CA GLY A 259 -12.05 27.67 -9.45
C GLY A 259 -11.92 27.65 -10.96
N SER A 260 -11.72 28.81 -11.61
CA SER A 260 -11.50 28.90 -13.06
C SER A 260 -10.22 28.22 -13.55
N GLU A 261 -9.23 28.05 -12.69
CA GLU A 261 -7.98 27.32 -12.98
C GLU A 261 -8.03 25.87 -12.50
N ASN A 262 -8.78 25.61 -11.43
CA ASN A 262 -8.94 24.27 -10.89
C ASN A 262 -9.87 23.39 -11.72
N ASN A 263 -10.94 23.98 -12.30
CA ASN A 263 -11.97 23.21 -12.96
C ASN A 263 -11.45 22.52 -14.22
N ASP A 264 -11.63 21.19 -14.28
CA ASP A 264 -11.28 20.36 -15.43
C ASP A 264 -12.34 20.54 -16.53
N GLU A 265 -12.12 21.49 -17.46
CA GLU A 265 -13.06 21.78 -18.56
C GLU A 265 -13.28 20.55 -19.45
N PHE A 266 -14.53 20.25 -19.75
CA PHE A 266 -14.88 19.17 -20.66
C PHE A 266 -14.50 19.47 -22.11
N THR A 267 -14.13 18.40 -22.83
CA THR A 267 -13.84 18.42 -24.27
C THR A 267 -14.26 17.10 -24.90
N ILE A 268 -14.16 16.99 -26.21
CA ILE A 268 -14.40 15.74 -26.96
C ILE A 268 -13.12 15.36 -27.68
N VAL A 269 -12.67 14.12 -27.40
CA VAL A 269 -11.52 13.51 -28.06
C VAL A 269 -11.96 12.18 -28.67
N ASN A 270 -11.84 12.07 -29.99
CA ASN A 270 -12.26 10.87 -30.76
C ASN A 270 -13.71 10.42 -30.47
N GLY A 271 -14.61 11.36 -30.23
CA GLY A 271 -16.03 11.11 -29.96
C GLY A 271 -16.33 10.77 -28.48
N GLU A 272 -15.34 10.72 -27.62
CA GLU A 272 -15.50 10.50 -26.18
C GLU A 272 -15.41 11.82 -25.41
N ILE A 273 -16.22 11.93 -24.34
CA ILE A 273 -16.13 13.05 -23.40
C ILE A 273 -14.88 12.84 -22.53
N LYS A 274 -14.00 13.83 -22.53
CA LYS A 274 -12.78 13.90 -21.73
C LYS A 274 -12.70 15.27 -21.05
N THR A 275 -11.64 15.51 -20.27
CA THR A 275 -11.32 16.82 -19.74
C THR A 275 -10.01 17.36 -20.34
N LYS A 276 -9.81 18.67 -20.35
CA LYS A 276 -8.57 19.31 -20.85
C LYS A 276 -7.43 19.25 -19.84
N THR A 277 -7.79 19.16 -18.57
CA THR A 277 -6.88 19.00 -17.41
C THR A 277 -7.40 17.86 -16.54
N ASN A 278 -6.64 17.44 -15.53
CA ASN A 278 -7.05 16.38 -14.60
C ASN A 278 -6.63 16.76 -13.18
N ASN A 279 -7.02 17.96 -12.75
CA ASN A 279 -6.72 18.49 -11.42
C ASN A 279 -7.45 17.72 -10.31
N CYS A 280 -8.67 17.23 -10.61
CA CYS A 280 -9.46 16.40 -9.69
C CYS A 280 -8.98 14.93 -9.62
N GLY A 281 -7.98 14.52 -10.43
CA GLY A 281 -7.43 13.17 -10.37
C GLY A 281 -8.38 12.07 -10.84
N GLY A 282 -9.23 12.36 -11.84
CA GLY A 282 -10.11 11.38 -12.49
C GLY A 282 -11.41 11.07 -11.76
N ILE A 283 -11.75 11.81 -10.70
CA ILE A 283 -12.93 11.59 -9.87
C ILE A 283 -13.71 12.88 -9.70
N LEU A 284 -15.00 12.84 -9.98
CA LEU A 284 -15.93 13.96 -9.78
C LEU A 284 -17.16 13.48 -9.00
N GLY A 285 -17.39 14.06 -7.82
CA GLY A 285 -18.51 13.68 -6.97
C GLY A 285 -18.46 12.23 -6.45
N GLY A 286 -17.24 11.67 -6.29
CA GLY A 286 -17.03 10.30 -5.86
C GLY A 286 -17.01 9.27 -7.00
N ILE A 287 -17.22 9.71 -8.25
CA ILE A 287 -17.42 8.85 -9.43
C ILE A 287 -16.31 9.09 -10.45
N THR A 288 -15.76 8.03 -11.05
CA THR A 288 -14.76 8.15 -12.10
C THR A 288 -15.34 8.87 -13.33
N ASN A 289 -14.54 9.72 -13.98
CA ASN A 289 -14.93 10.51 -15.14
C ASN A 289 -14.32 10.04 -16.47
N GLY A 290 -13.62 8.89 -16.47
CA GLY A 290 -12.94 8.35 -17.66
C GLY A 290 -11.55 8.91 -17.93
N MET A 291 -11.04 9.78 -17.04
CA MET A 291 -9.66 10.25 -17.04
C MET A 291 -8.80 9.34 -16.13
N PRO A 292 -7.46 9.41 -16.19
CA PRO A 292 -6.61 8.69 -15.25
C PRO A 292 -6.98 9.01 -13.80
N LEU A 293 -7.19 7.97 -12.98
CA LEU A 293 -7.35 8.15 -11.55
C LEU A 293 -5.96 8.26 -10.92
N ILE A 294 -5.68 9.38 -10.25
CA ILE A 294 -4.37 9.68 -9.67
C ILE A 294 -4.53 10.07 -8.22
N PHE A 295 -3.73 9.44 -7.36
CA PHE A 295 -3.66 9.76 -5.93
C PHE A 295 -2.26 9.60 -5.38
N SER A 296 -1.96 10.25 -4.25
CA SER A 296 -0.70 10.13 -3.53
C SER A 296 -0.92 9.65 -2.11
N ALA A 297 0.07 8.94 -1.57
CA ALA A 297 0.06 8.46 -0.19
C ALA A 297 1.37 8.80 0.52
N ALA A 298 1.29 9.58 1.61
CA ALA A 298 2.44 9.91 2.42
C ALA A 298 2.72 8.82 3.47
N ILE A 299 3.98 8.41 3.54
CA ILE A 299 4.47 7.32 4.37
C ILE A 299 5.50 7.89 5.35
N LYS A 300 5.21 7.77 6.64
CA LYS A 300 6.14 8.23 7.68
C LYS A 300 7.39 7.35 7.75
N PRO A 301 8.51 7.88 8.30
CA PRO A 301 9.69 7.09 8.62
C PRO A 301 9.37 5.87 9.50
N THR A 302 10.15 4.81 9.35
CA THR A 302 10.03 3.61 10.20
C THR A 302 10.31 3.98 11.65
N PRO A 303 9.42 3.64 12.61
CA PRO A 303 9.61 4.01 14.01
C PRO A 303 10.69 3.20 14.72
N SER A 304 11.07 2.04 14.18
CA SER A 304 12.13 1.20 14.71
C SER A 304 13.49 1.69 14.17
N ILE A 305 14.19 2.50 14.96
CA ILE A 305 15.51 3.04 14.64
C ILE A 305 16.52 2.70 15.72
N SER A 306 17.81 2.73 15.36
CA SER A 306 18.90 2.43 16.30
C SER A 306 19.33 3.63 17.14
N LYS A 307 18.89 4.84 16.80
CA LYS A 307 19.12 6.03 17.63
C LYS A 307 18.38 5.88 18.96
N PRO A 308 19.02 6.24 20.11
CA PRO A 308 18.34 6.27 21.39
C PRO A 308 17.15 7.25 21.38
N GLN A 309 16.02 6.80 21.90
CA GLN A 309 14.79 7.60 21.98
C GLN A 309 14.22 7.53 23.40
N GLN A 310 13.61 8.63 23.88
CA GLN A 310 12.88 8.60 25.14
C GLN A 310 11.56 7.82 24.97
N THR A 311 11.25 7.02 25.98
CA THR A 311 9.98 6.30 26.13
C THR A 311 9.62 6.20 27.60
N VAL A 312 8.59 5.47 27.92
CA VAL A 312 8.19 5.15 29.28
C VAL A 312 8.26 3.64 29.54
N ASN A 313 8.62 3.27 30.75
CA ASN A 313 8.42 1.91 31.22
C ASN A 313 6.98 1.80 31.75
N LEU A 314 6.15 1.00 31.08
CA LEU A 314 4.73 0.84 31.42
C LEU A 314 4.47 0.15 32.75
N GLU A 315 5.47 -0.58 33.27
CA GLU A 315 5.37 -1.28 34.55
C GLU A 315 5.70 -0.35 35.74
N THR A 316 6.76 0.48 35.60
CA THR A 316 7.19 1.38 36.68
C THR A 316 6.60 2.76 36.57
N GLY A 317 6.08 3.18 35.40
CA GLY A 317 5.61 4.55 35.12
C GLY A 317 6.74 5.57 34.94
N GLU A 318 7.99 5.14 34.82
CA GLU A 318 9.14 6.04 34.73
C GLU A 318 9.58 6.30 33.29
N ILE A 319 10.13 7.49 33.04
CA ILE A 319 10.77 7.83 31.76
C ILE A 319 12.07 7.01 31.65
N THR A 320 12.28 6.42 30.48
CA THR A 320 13.47 5.63 30.18
C THR A 320 13.96 5.88 28.76
N THR A 321 15.17 5.43 28.45
CA THR A 321 15.72 5.50 27.08
C THR A 321 15.64 4.12 26.45
N LEU A 322 15.06 4.06 25.25
CA LEU A 322 14.99 2.88 24.41
C LEU A 322 15.96 3.01 23.26
N GLN A 323 16.80 2.01 23.08
CA GLN A 323 17.60 1.82 21.86
C GLN A 323 17.23 0.47 21.26
N ILE A 324 16.66 0.50 20.05
CA ILE A 324 16.18 -0.70 19.39
C ILE A 324 17.35 -1.38 18.70
N LYS A 325 17.57 -2.64 19.03
CA LYS A 325 18.55 -3.50 18.37
C LYS A 325 17.82 -4.39 17.37
N GLY A 326 18.31 -4.48 16.14
CA GLY A 326 17.67 -5.35 15.14
C GLY A 326 17.90 -4.88 13.70
N ARG A 327 17.31 -5.60 12.77
CA ARG A 327 17.40 -5.34 11.32
C ARG A 327 16.17 -4.56 10.88
N HIS A 328 16.31 -3.23 10.79
CA HIS A 328 15.21 -2.35 10.41
C HIS A 328 15.41 -1.79 9.00
N ASP A 329 14.29 -1.50 8.32
CA ASP A 329 14.33 -0.77 7.06
C ASP A 329 14.66 0.72 7.32
N PRO A 330 15.72 1.29 6.73
CA PRO A 330 15.98 2.72 6.82
C PRO A 330 14.95 3.53 6.04
N CYS A 331 14.27 2.91 5.08
CA CYS A 331 13.17 3.49 4.33
C CYS A 331 12.25 2.40 3.80
N ILE A 332 10.97 2.49 4.10
CA ILE A 332 9.95 1.53 3.61
C ILE A 332 9.25 2.00 2.33
N VAL A 333 9.48 3.24 1.90
CA VAL A 333 8.77 3.88 0.77
C VAL A 333 8.88 3.06 -0.52
N PRO A 334 10.06 2.55 -0.94
CA PRO A 334 10.17 1.74 -2.15
C PRO A 334 9.35 0.43 -2.07
N ARG A 335 9.34 -0.21 -0.91
CA ARG A 335 8.59 -1.46 -0.69
C ARG A 335 7.09 -1.23 -0.54
N ALA A 336 6.68 -0.03 -0.21
CA ALA A 336 5.28 0.36 -0.12
C ALA A 336 4.65 0.61 -1.50
N VAL A 337 5.43 0.85 -2.56
CA VAL A 337 4.91 1.07 -3.91
C VAL A 337 3.98 -0.07 -4.38
N PRO A 338 4.38 -1.35 -4.40
CA PRO A 338 3.48 -2.44 -4.77
C PRO A 338 2.31 -2.62 -3.78
N VAL A 339 2.45 -2.18 -2.53
CA VAL A 339 1.36 -2.22 -1.54
C VAL A 339 0.28 -1.19 -1.87
N ILE A 340 0.68 0.01 -2.32
CA ILE A 340 -0.24 1.06 -2.79
C ILE A 340 -0.95 0.61 -4.07
N GLU A 341 -0.22 0.02 -5.04
CA GLU A 341 -0.83 -0.59 -6.24
C GLU A 341 -1.87 -1.66 -5.87
N ALA A 342 -1.54 -2.55 -4.92
CA ALA A 342 -2.44 -3.59 -4.43
C ALA A 342 -3.72 -3.00 -3.81
N ALA A 343 -3.58 -1.99 -2.97
CA ALA A 343 -4.71 -1.32 -2.33
C ALA A 343 -5.61 -0.64 -3.37
N ALA A 344 -5.03 0.06 -4.35
CA ALA A 344 -5.77 0.65 -5.47
C ALA A 344 -6.52 -0.43 -6.27
N ALA A 345 -5.85 -1.53 -6.63
CA ALA A 345 -6.45 -2.62 -7.39
C ALA A 345 -7.64 -3.25 -6.68
N ILE A 346 -7.56 -3.48 -5.35
CA ILE A 346 -8.66 -4.03 -4.56
C ILE A 346 -9.85 -3.06 -4.54
N ALA A 347 -9.60 -1.77 -4.29
CA ALA A 347 -10.68 -0.78 -4.22
C ALA A 347 -11.38 -0.58 -5.58
N ILE A 348 -10.59 -0.55 -6.66
CA ILE A 348 -11.10 -0.42 -8.03
C ILE A 348 -11.85 -1.68 -8.44
N PHE A 349 -11.34 -2.87 -8.16
CA PHE A 349 -12.00 -4.13 -8.51
C PHE A 349 -13.33 -4.31 -7.76
N ASP A 350 -13.39 -3.94 -6.49
CA ASP A 350 -14.63 -3.92 -5.70
C ASP A 350 -15.70 -3.02 -6.34
N ALA A 351 -15.32 -1.80 -6.71
CA ALA A 351 -16.21 -0.86 -7.41
C ALA A 351 -16.56 -1.31 -8.84
N TRP A 352 -15.62 -2.00 -9.52
CA TRP A 352 -15.84 -2.57 -10.85
C TRP A 352 -16.92 -3.65 -10.86
N LEU A 353 -16.90 -4.55 -9.88
CA LEU A 353 -17.93 -5.57 -9.74
C LEU A 353 -19.31 -4.95 -9.48
N GLU A 354 -19.38 -3.92 -8.64
CA GLU A 354 -20.61 -3.19 -8.38
C GLU A 354 -21.15 -2.51 -9.64
N TYR A 355 -20.28 -1.85 -10.40
CA TYR A 355 -20.60 -1.22 -11.68
C TYR A 355 -21.14 -2.23 -12.70
N LYS A 356 -20.50 -3.41 -12.82
CA LYS A 356 -20.97 -4.48 -13.72
C LYS A 356 -22.30 -5.10 -13.28
N ALA A 357 -22.54 -5.22 -11.97
CA ALA A 357 -23.78 -5.78 -11.44
C ALA A 357 -25.01 -4.88 -11.63
N ARG A 358 -24.81 -3.57 -11.81
CA ARG A 358 -25.89 -2.58 -11.97
C ARG A 358 -26.20 -2.22 -13.43
N ARG A 359 -25.49 -2.79 -14.38
CA ARG A 359 -25.69 -2.64 -15.84
C ARG A 359 -26.13 -3.94 -16.47
#